data_ec0dae66f1b42a56b1b679beb7331239
#
_entry.id   ec0dae66f1b42a56b1b679beb7331239
#
_cell.length_a   1.000
_cell.length_b   1.000
_cell.length_c   1.000
_cell.angle_alpha   90.00
_cell.angle_beta   90.00
_cell.angle_gamma   90.00
#
_symmetry.space_group_name_H-M   'P 1'
#
loop_
_entity.id
_entity.type
_entity.pdbx_description
1 polymer ?
#
loop_
_entity_poly.entity_id
_entity_poly.type
_entity_poly.pdbx_seq_one_letter_code
_entity_poly.pdbx_strand_id
1 'polypeptide(L)'
;IANTELTPELVYKVAKAGAYVLSKHSDHAPTILIGRDTRISGTLIESAMTAGFLSYGANVKSLGVIPTPAVAYLTKKMKADASVVISASHNTYEFNGVKYFSNKGMKIPDEIEEEIEEMMDSEKLNDFTAVNEKIGTAEVRTDLLDEYVYFFRKNFEEEFENYNTDDFVVAIDTANGATSVVAEKVFTALGIKHYIMNNTPNGININQN
;
A
#
# COMPACT_ATOMS: atom_id res chain seq x y z
N ILE A 1 12.27 -9.88 -10.37
CA ILE A 1 12.14 -8.77 -11.34
C ILE A 1 10.69 -8.68 -11.78
N ALA A 2 10.15 -7.45 -11.82
CA ALA A 2 8.77 -7.22 -12.24
C ALA A 2 8.54 -7.67 -13.69
N ASN A 3 7.39 -8.30 -13.96
CA ASN A 3 6.95 -8.81 -15.25
C ASN A 3 7.85 -9.90 -15.88
N THR A 4 8.70 -10.53 -15.09
CA THR A 4 9.45 -11.73 -15.45
C THR A 4 9.22 -12.84 -14.43
N GLU A 5 9.59 -12.62 -13.18
CA GLU A 5 9.30 -13.51 -12.05
C GLU A 5 7.98 -13.12 -11.37
N LEU A 6 7.77 -11.83 -11.13
CA LEU A 6 6.52 -11.28 -10.59
C LEU A 6 5.59 -10.90 -11.75
N THR A 7 4.98 -11.91 -12.38
CA THR A 7 4.08 -11.72 -13.54
C THR A 7 2.66 -11.34 -13.12
N PRO A 8 1.85 -10.71 -14.00
CA PRO A 8 0.45 -10.41 -13.71
C PRO A 8 -0.39 -11.63 -13.33
N GLU A 9 -0.14 -12.80 -13.94
CA GLU A 9 -0.83 -14.04 -13.64
C GLU A 9 -0.51 -14.53 -12.24
N LEU A 10 0.77 -14.49 -11.83
CA LEU A 10 1.18 -14.84 -10.48
C LEU A 10 0.55 -13.89 -9.47
N VAL A 11 0.64 -12.59 -9.72
CA VAL A 11 0.12 -11.53 -8.84
C VAL A 11 -1.41 -11.62 -8.68
N TYR A 12 -2.13 -11.97 -9.75
CA TYR A 12 -3.57 -12.25 -9.68
C TYR A 12 -3.88 -13.41 -8.72
N LYS A 13 -3.12 -14.51 -8.81
CA LYS A 13 -3.30 -15.67 -7.91
C LYS A 13 -2.96 -15.30 -6.47
N VAL A 14 -1.85 -14.60 -6.24
CA VAL A 14 -1.45 -14.08 -4.92
C VAL A 14 -2.58 -13.26 -4.31
N ALA A 15 -3.18 -12.35 -5.07
CA ALA A 15 -4.27 -11.52 -4.60
C ALA A 15 -5.52 -12.34 -4.23
N LYS A 16 -5.94 -13.26 -5.09
CA LYS A 16 -7.11 -14.10 -4.86
C LYS A 16 -6.93 -15.02 -3.65
N ALA A 17 -5.75 -15.64 -3.51
CA ALA A 17 -5.40 -16.47 -2.36
C ALA A 17 -5.31 -15.66 -1.07
N GLY A 18 -4.66 -14.50 -1.13
CA GLY A 18 -4.56 -13.57 0.00
C GLY A 18 -5.92 -13.08 0.50
N ALA A 19 -6.84 -12.75 -0.43
CA ALA A 19 -8.21 -12.40 -0.06
C ALA A 19 -8.90 -13.53 0.71
N TYR A 20 -8.80 -14.76 0.21
CA TYR A 20 -9.37 -15.93 0.88
C TYR A 20 -8.79 -16.11 2.28
N VAL A 21 -7.47 -16.23 2.40
CA VAL A 21 -6.80 -16.54 3.68
C VAL A 21 -7.07 -15.47 4.72
N LEU A 22 -7.01 -14.18 4.34
CA LEU A 22 -7.13 -13.07 5.28
C LEU A 22 -8.59 -12.75 5.65
N SER A 23 -9.57 -13.26 4.90
CA SER A 23 -10.99 -13.01 5.17
C SER A 23 -11.85 -14.25 5.34
N LYS A 24 -11.26 -15.45 5.41
CA LYS A 24 -12.00 -16.73 5.53
C LYS A 24 -12.94 -16.83 6.73
N HIS A 25 -12.78 -15.98 7.73
CA HIS A 25 -13.64 -15.90 8.92
C HIS A 25 -14.50 -14.64 8.94
N SER A 26 -14.51 -13.85 7.86
CA SER A 26 -15.35 -12.67 7.75
C SER A 26 -16.77 -13.08 7.34
N ASP A 27 -17.76 -12.40 7.89
CA ASP A 27 -19.19 -12.56 7.57
C ASP A 27 -19.70 -11.54 6.54
N HIS A 28 -18.79 -10.75 5.99
CA HIS A 28 -19.07 -9.71 4.99
C HIS A 28 -18.07 -9.77 3.82
N ALA A 29 -18.38 -9.08 2.72
CA ALA A 29 -17.46 -8.90 1.62
C ALA A 29 -16.22 -8.11 2.09
N PRO A 30 -15.00 -8.69 2.01
CA PRO A 30 -13.83 -8.06 2.57
C PRO A 30 -13.44 -6.78 1.83
N THR A 31 -12.89 -5.83 2.56
CA THR A 31 -12.33 -4.59 2.00
C THR A 31 -10.82 -4.62 2.11
N ILE A 32 -10.14 -4.48 0.97
CA ILE A 32 -8.68 -4.51 0.87
C ILE A 32 -8.16 -3.13 0.42
N LEU A 33 -7.21 -2.57 1.16
CA LEU A 33 -6.51 -1.37 0.71
C LEU A 33 -5.28 -1.75 -0.11
N ILE A 34 -5.01 -1.05 -1.20
CA ILE A 34 -3.78 -1.22 -1.99
C ILE A 34 -3.05 0.12 -2.06
N GLY A 35 -1.79 0.12 -1.62
CA GLY A 35 -0.86 1.24 -1.82
C GLY A 35 0.39 0.78 -2.56
N ARG A 36 1.08 1.70 -3.24
CA ARG A 36 2.30 1.39 -3.96
C ARG A 36 3.34 2.51 -3.86
N ASP A 37 4.57 2.18 -4.20
CA ASP A 37 5.58 3.18 -4.43
C ASP A 37 5.54 3.73 -5.88
N THR A 38 6.57 4.46 -6.26
CA THR A 38 6.62 5.20 -7.53
C THR A 38 7.12 4.39 -8.73
N ARG A 39 7.45 3.10 -8.56
CA ARG A 39 7.98 2.22 -9.61
C ARG A 39 7.01 2.10 -10.78
N ILE A 40 7.53 2.13 -12.00
CA ILE A 40 6.73 2.01 -13.23
C ILE A 40 5.88 0.72 -13.26
N SER A 41 6.41 -0.38 -12.70
CA SER A 41 5.71 -1.67 -12.61
C SER A 41 4.55 -1.66 -11.60
N GLY A 42 4.46 -0.64 -10.73
CA GLY A 42 3.46 -0.55 -9.68
C GLY A 42 2.03 -0.62 -10.21
N THR A 43 1.73 0.10 -11.29
CA THR A 43 0.37 0.11 -11.90
C THR A 43 -0.01 -1.25 -12.48
N LEU A 44 0.94 -1.94 -13.14
CA LEU A 44 0.70 -3.29 -13.68
C LEU A 44 0.34 -4.27 -12.56
N ILE A 45 1.14 -4.28 -11.49
CA ILE A 45 0.95 -5.16 -10.34
C ILE A 45 -0.36 -4.82 -9.62
N GLU A 46 -0.63 -3.54 -9.36
CA GLU A 46 -1.87 -3.07 -8.73
C GLU A 46 -3.11 -3.51 -9.52
N SER A 47 -3.08 -3.39 -10.86
CA SER A 47 -4.19 -3.80 -11.72
C SER A 47 -4.44 -5.31 -11.65
N ALA A 48 -3.39 -6.11 -11.69
CA ALA A 48 -3.48 -7.56 -11.57
C ALA A 48 -3.99 -8.01 -10.18
N MET A 49 -3.49 -7.40 -9.12
CA MET A 49 -3.98 -7.64 -7.76
C MET A 49 -5.45 -7.25 -7.60
N THR A 50 -5.82 -6.09 -8.11
CA THR A 50 -7.21 -5.64 -8.08
C THR A 50 -8.12 -6.66 -8.74
N ALA A 51 -7.77 -7.13 -9.95
CA ALA A 51 -8.55 -8.17 -10.63
C ALA A 51 -8.69 -9.46 -9.80
N GLY A 52 -7.60 -9.90 -9.15
CA GLY A 52 -7.62 -11.07 -8.27
C GLY A 52 -8.54 -10.89 -7.05
N PHE A 53 -8.48 -9.75 -6.38
CA PHE A 53 -9.35 -9.42 -5.25
C PHE A 53 -10.82 -9.37 -5.66
N LEU A 54 -11.14 -8.65 -6.74
CA LEU A 54 -12.52 -8.54 -7.24
C LEU A 54 -13.08 -9.90 -7.65
N SER A 55 -12.25 -10.76 -8.25
CA SER A 55 -12.63 -12.14 -8.63
C SER A 55 -12.97 -13.02 -7.43
N TYR A 56 -12.40 -12.77 -6.27
CA TYR A 56 -12.77 -13.42 -5.01
C TYR A 56 -14.08 -12.86 -4.42
N GLY A 57 -14.43 -11.63 -4.73
CA GLY A 57 -15.55 -10.88 -4.15
C GLY A 57 -15.14 -9.83 -3.11
N ALA A 58 -13.84 -9.55 -3.01
CA ALA A 58 -13.34 -8.49 -2.14
C ALA A 58 -13.47 -7.11 -2.80
N ASN A 59 -13.82 -6.10 -2.02
CA ASN A 59 -13.81 -4.71 -2.45
C ASN A 59 -12.40 -4.12 -2.30
N VAL A 60 -11.97 -3.32 -3.26
CA VAL A 60 -10.64 -2.71 -3.30
C VAL A 60 -10.73 -1.20 -3.17
N LYS A 61 -9.90 -0.62 -2.32
CA LYS A 61 -9.64 0.82 -2.26
C LYS A 61 -8.19 1.07 -2.65
N SER A 62 -7.99 1.62 -3.85
CA SER A 62 -6.67 2.03 -4.32
C SER A 62 -6.28 3.34 -3.67
N LEU A 63 -5.17 3.32 -2.93
CA LEU A 63 -4.58 4.51 -2.29
C LEU A 63 -3.58 5.23 -3.21
N GLY A 64 -3.26 4.62 -4.36
CA GLY A 64 -2.25 5.12 -5.29
C GLY A 64 -0.84 5.07 -4.71
N VAL A 65 -0.02 6.06 -5.07
CA VAL A 65 1.33 6.20 -4.49
C VAL A 65 1.21 6.71 -3.06
N ILE A 66 1.74 5.91 -2.11
CA ILE A 66 1.62 6.21 -0.67
C ILE A 66 2.70 5.45 0.12
N PRO A 67 3.27 6.03 1.19
CA PRO A 67 4.25 5.33 2.02
C PRO A 67 3.66 4.11 2.76
N THR A 68 4.47 3.08 2.94
CA THR A 68 4.10 1.85 3.67
C THR A 68 3.45 2.12 5.04
N PRO A 69 4.00 2.99 5.91
CA PRO A 69 3.37 3.27 7.21
C PRO A 69 2.01 3.95 7.08
N ALA A 70 1.75 4.71 6.02
CA ALA A 70 0.44 5.28 5.77
C ALA A 70 -0.60 4.20 5.44
N VAL A 71 -0.23 3.20 4.64
CA VAL A 71 -1.11 2.06 4.35
C VAL A 71 -1.45 1.32 5.65
N ALA A 72 -0.45 1.02 6.47
CA ALA A 72 -0.64 0.35 7.77
C ALA A 72 -1.59 1.14 8.71
N TYR A 73 -1.40 2.45 8.81
CA TYR A 73 -2.27 3.35 9.57
C TYR A 73 -3.70 3.35 9.03
N LEU A 74 -3.86 3.54 7.72
CA LEU A 74 -5.18 3.61 7.08
C LEU A 74 -5.93 2.28 7.15
N THR A 75 -5.23 1.14 7.12
CA THR A 75 -5.85 -0.19 7.30
C THR A 75 -6.63 -0.23 8.60
N LYS A 76 -5.98 0.16 9.69
CA LYS A 76 -6.61 0.21 11.01
C LYS A 76 -7.70 1.28 11.09
N LYS A 77 -7.42 2.49 10.58
CA LYS A 77 -8.35 3.62 10.64
C LYS A 77 -9.64 3.36 9.85
N MET A 78 -9.53 2.78 8.67
CA MET A 78 -10.65 2.48 7.79
C MET A 78 -11.35 1.16 8.14
N LYS A 79 -10.82 0.41 9.13
CA LYS A 79 -11.29 -0.93 9.50
C LYS A 79 -11.32 -1.88 8.31
N ALA A 80 -10.31 -1.79 7.45
CA ALA A 80 -10.16 -2.71 6.34
C ALA A 80 -9.75 -4.10 6.86
N ASP A 81 -10.17 -5.16 6.17
CA ASP A 81 -9.86 -6.54 6.55
C ASP A 81 -8.39 -6.88 6.35
N ALA A 82 -7.79 -6.29 5.32
CA ALA A 82 -6.37 -6.39 5.04
C ALA A 82 -5.89 -5.21 4.18
N SER A 83 -4.60 -5.13 3.97
CA SER A 83 -4.04 -4.24 2.96
C SER A 83 -2.78 -4.81 2.33
N VAL A 84 -2.40 -4.21 1.21
CA VAL A 84 -1.24 -4.58 0.43
C VAL A 84 -0.40 -3.35 0.13
N VAL A 85 0.91 -3.51 0.22
CA VAL A 85 1.89 -2.54 -0.27
C VAL A 85 2.70 -3.17 -1.40
N ILE A 86 2.68 -2.52 -2.55
CA ILE A 86 3.45 -2.90 -3.73
C ILE A 86 4.73 -2.06 -3.74
N SER A 87 5.83 -2.67 -3.32
CA SER A 87 7.13 -2.01 -3.19
C SER A 87 8.24 -3.02 -2.99
N ALA A 88 9.42 -2.74 -3.54
CA ALA A 88 10.66 -3.46 -3.24
C ALA A 88 11.61 -2.64 -2.34
N SER A 89 11.07 -1.75 -1.49
CA SER A 89 11.85 -0.98 -0.52
C SER A 89 12.95 -0.14 -1.17
N HIS A 90 14.21 -0.37 -0.80
CA HIS A 90 15.40 0.38 -1.22
C HIS A 90 16.04 -0.13 -2.53
N ASN A 91 15.48 -1.17 -3.15
CA ASN A 91 15.98 -1.67 -4.43
C ASN A 91 15.72 -0.68 -5.57
N THR A 92 16.43 -0.86 -6.70
CA THR A 92 16.20 -0.11 -7.92
C THR A 92 14.84 -0.46 -8.57
N TYR A 93 14.43 0.32 -9.56
CA TYR A 93 13.05 0.29 -10.09
C TYR A 93 12.65 -1.03 -10.77
N GLU A 94 13.61 -1.82 -11.23
CA GLU A 94 13.41 -3.11 -11.91
C GLU A 94 12.78 -4.16 -10.99
N PHE A 95 13.05 -4.03 -9.68
CA PHE A 95 12.50 -4.91 -8.67
C PHE A 95 11.16 -4.37 -8.18
N ASN A 96 10.26 -5.27 -7.85
CA ASN A 96 9.06 -4.95 -7.10
C ASN A 96 8.68 -6.13 -6.21
N GLY A 97 7.74 -5.94 -5.31
CA GLY A 97 7.28 -6.96 -4.38
C GLY A 97 5.91 -6.62 -3.82
N VAL A 98 5.33 -7.57 -3.14
CA VAL A 98 4.02 -7.47 -2.51
C VAL A 98 4.17 -7.79 -1.03
N LYS A 99 3.60 -6.96 -0.16
CA LYS A 99 3.59 -7.17 1.29
C LYS A 99 2.17 -7.04 1.79
N TYR A 100 1.71 -8.05 2.51
CA TYR A 100 0.40 -8.05 3.15
C TYR A 100 0.45 -7.49 4.57
N PHE A 101 -0.62 -6.80 4.95
CA PHE A 101 -0.86 -6.32 6.31
C PHE A 101 -2.25 -6.79 6.76
N SER A 102 -2.32 -7.24 8.00
CA SER A 102 -3.57 -7.62 8.66
C SER A 102 -4.45 -6.40 8.95
N ASN A 103 -5.69 -6.63 9.36
CA ASN A 103 -6.62 -5.59 9.81
C ASN A 103 -6.10 -4.74 10.99
N LYS A 104 -5.02 -5.17 11.65
CA LYS A 104 -4.33 -4.40 12.70
C LYS A 104 -3.29 -3.45 12.15
N GLY A 105 -3.06 -3.42 10.84
CA GLY A 105 -2.00 -2.63 10.20
C GLY A 105 -0.59 -3.18 10.49
N MET A 106 -0.47 -4.46 10.77
CA MET A 106 0.80 -5.15 11.01
C MET A 106 1.10 -6.09 9.85
N LYS A 107 2.38 -6.19 9.44
CA LYS A 107 2.79 -7.23 8.49
C LYS A 107 2.25 -8.58 8.97
N ILE A 108 1.71 -9.38 8.06
CA ILE A 108 1.25 -10.73 8.40
C ILE A 108 2.45 -11.60 8.81
N PRO A 109 2.27 -12.56 9.73
CA PRO A 109 3.31 -13.50 10.09
C PRO A 109 3.58 -14.50 8.96
N ASP A 110 4.75 -15.13 9.01
CA ASP A 110 5.25 -16.01 7.95
C ASP A 110 4.32 -17.23 7.74
N GLU A 111 3.69 -17.74 8.81
CA GLU A 111 2.73 -18.83 8.72
C GLU A 111 1.49 -18.49 7.87
N ILE A 112 1.10 -17.22 7.85
CA ILE A 112 0.00 -16.73 6.99
C ILE A 112 0.49 -16.53 5.56
N GLU A 113 1.75 -16.11 5.36
CA GLU A 113 2.36 -16.04 4.03
C GLU A 113 2.44 -17.45 3.41
N GLU A 114 2.86 -18.47 4.17
CA GLU A 114 2.88 -19.87 3.76
C GLU A 114 1.47 -20.39 3.40
N GLU A 115 0.44 -20.06 4.21
CA GLU A 115 -0.95 -20.44 3.89
C GLU A 115 -1.44 -19.81 2.59
N ILE A 116 -1.03 -18.58 2.28
CA ILE A 116 -1.33 -17.92 1.00
C ILE A 116 -0.65 -18.65 -0.17
N GLU A 117 0.62 -19.04 0.00
CA GLU A 117 1.37 -19.78 -1.01
C GLU A 117 0.75 -21.16 -1.28
N GLU A 118 0.40 -21.91 -0.24
CA GLU A 118 -0.30 -23.18 -0.35
C GLU A 118 -1.65 -23.05 -1.08
N MET A 119 -2.40 -21.98 -0.78
CA MET A 119 -3.67 -21.73 -1.42
C MET A 119 -3.50 -21.36 -2.91
N MET A 120 -2.44 -20.61 -3.25
CA MET A 120 -2.11 -20.27 -4.65
C MET A 120 -1.91 -21.49 -5.55
N ASP A 121 -1.28 -22.52 -5.00
CA ASP A 121 -0.97 -23.76 -5.72
C ASP A 121 -2.13 -24.76 -5.68
N SER A 122 -3.15 -24.48 -4.90
CA SER A 122 -4.32 -25.34 -4.75
C SER A 122 -5.31 -25.18 -5.89
N GLU A 123 -5.78 -26.31 -6.44
CA GLU A 123 -6.91 -26.32 -7.40
C GLU A 123 -8.19 -25.70 -6.80
N LYS A 124 -8.32 -25.74 -5.46
CA LYS A 124 -9.45 -25.17 -4.72
C LYS A 124 -9.56 -23.64 -4.87
N LEU A 125 -8.48 -22.96 -5.27
CA LEU A 125 -8.53 -21.51 -5.48
C LEU A 125 -9.61 -21.11 -6.51
N ASN A 126 -9.90 -21.98 -7.47
CA ASN A 126 -10.92 -21.74 -8.49
C ASN A 126 -12.36 -21.83 -7.94
N ASP A 127 -12.57 -22.59 -6.86
CA ASP A 127 -13.88 -22.74 -6.21
C ASP A 127 -14.33 -21.43 -5.55
N PHE A 128 -13.39 -20.55 -5.21
CA PHE A 128 -13.62 -19.24 -4.59
C PHE A 128 -13.71 -18.12 -5.64
N THR A 129 -14.48 -18.33 -6.71
CA THR A 129 -14.70 -17.31 -7.74
C THR A 129 -16.08 -16.68 -7.54
N ALA A 130 -16.09 -15.40 -7.28
CA ALA A 130 -17.32 -14.62 -7.17
C ALA A 130 -17.99 -14.48 -8.54
N VAL A 131 -19.32 -14.58 -8.57
CA VAL A 131 -20.13 -14.44 -9.78
C VAL A 131 -21.26 -13.43 -9.57
N ASN A 132 -21.67 -12.81 -10.66
CA ASN A 132 -22.78 -11.86 -10.68
C ASN A 132 -22.57 -10.70 -9.63
N GLU A 133 -23.56 -10.47 -8.79
CA GLU A 133 -23.55 -9.43 -7.76
C GLU A 133 -22.55 -9.66 -6.62
N LYS A 134 -21.92 -10.82 -6.56
CA LYS A 134 -20.86 -11.13 -5.58
C LYS A 134 -19.47 -10.68 -6.03
N ILE A 135 -19.29 -10.29 -7.29
CA ILE A 135 -18.03 -9.73 -7.77
C ILE A 135 -17.75 -8.43 -6.99
N GLY A 136 -16.51 -8.30 -6.49
CA GLY A 136 -16.11 -7.14 -5.74
C GLY A 136 -16.08 -5.86 -6.57
N THR A 137 -15.97 -4.73 -5.91
CA THR A 137 -15.89 -3.40 -6.52
C THR A 137 -14.55 -2.73 -6.22
N ALA A 138 -14.10 -1.82 -7.09
CA ALA A 138 -12.89 -1.04 -6.86
C ALA A 138 -13.17 0.46 -6.91
N GLU A 139 -12.58 1.20 -6.01
CA GLU A 139 -12.60 2.66 -5.98
C GLU A 139 -11.20 3.24 -5.76
N VAL A 140 -10.95 4.42 -6.29
CA VAL A 140 -9.71 5.17 -6.06
C VAL A 140 -9.93 6.12 -4.90
N ARG A 141 -9.06 6.05 -3.89
CA ARG A 141 -9.15 6.79 -2.62
C ARG A 141 -7.81 7.44 -2.26
N THR A 142 -7.21 8.14 -3.22
CA THR A 142 -5.98 8.92 -2.99
C THR A 142 -6.17 10.09 -2.02
N ASP A 143 -7.41 10.52 -1.81
CA ASP A 143 -7.82 11.49 -0.79
C ASP A 143 -7.46 11.04 0.64
N LEU A 144 -7.39 9.75 0.90
CA LEU A 144 -7.03 9.20 2.21
C LEU A 144 -5.59 9.51 2.63
N LEU A 145 -4.72 9.97 1.72
CA LEU A 145 -3.40 10.47 2.09
C LEU A 145 -3.50 11.66 3.07
N ASP A 146 -4.50 12.53 2.92
CA ASP A 146 -4.70 13.69 3.79
C ASP A 146 -5.09 13.28 5.23
N GLU A 147 -5.72 12.11 5.41
CA GLU A 147 -5.97 11.52 6.73
C GLU A 147 -4.66 11.12 7.45
N TYR A 148 -3.67 10.66 6.68
CA TYR A 148 -2.35 10.35 7.21
C TYR A 148 -1.57 11.62 7.57
N VAL A 149 -1.66 12.68 6.77
CA VAL A 149 -1.10 14.00 7.10
C VAL A 149 -1.74 14.56 8.38
N TYR A 150 -3.08 14.47 8.49
CA TYR A 150 -3.80 14.89 9.69
C TYR A 150 -3.37 14.12 10.95
N PHE A 151 -3.08 12.81 10.81
CA PHE A 151 -2.54 12.00 11.89
C PHE A 151 -1.23 12.58 12.45
N PHE A 152 -0.29 12.95 11.57
CA PHE A 152 0.95 13.60 12.01
C PHE A 152 0.67 14.88 12.75
N ARG A 153 -0.10 15.78 12.15
CA ARG A 153 -0.44 17.05 12.78
C ARG A 153 -1.01 16.85 14.18
N LYS A 154 -2.02 16.01 14.30
CA LYS A 154 -2.71 15.79 15.57
C LYS A 154 -1.82 15.19 16.66
N ASN A 155 -0.88 14.33 16.31
CA ASN A 155 -0.05 13.64 17.31
C ASN A 155 1.21 14.42 17.68
N PHE A 156 1.64 15.38 16.86
CA PHE A 156 2.87 16.13 17.09
C PHE A 156 2.64 17.63 17.32
N GLU A 157 1.41 18.12 17.21
CA GLU A 157 1.07 19.54 17.40
C GLU A 157 1.51 20.03 18.78
N GLU A 158 1.16 19.32 19.86
CA GLU A 158 1.54 19.70 21.24
C GLU A 158 3.06 19.64 21.48
N GLU A 159 3.75 18.68 20.86
CA GLU A 159 5.21 18.56 20.98
C GLU A 159 5.90 19.73 20.28
N PHE A 160 5.44 20.11 19.09
CA PHE A 160 6.02 21.20 18.32
C PHE A 160 5.63 22.60 18.81
N GLU A 161 4.52 22.78 19.52
CA GLU A 161 4.15 24.04 20.16
C GLU A 161 5.22 24.52 21.18
N ASN A 162 5.96 23.58 21.76
CA ASN A 162 7.03 23.88 22.75
C ASN A 162 8.39 24.12 22.09
N TYR A 163 8.54 23.98 20.78
CA TYR A 163 9.77 24.18 20.04
C TYR A 163 9.65 25.39 19.12
N ASN A 164 10.67 26.23 19.11
CA ASN A 164 10.78 27.28 18.10
C ASN A 164 11.24 26.64 16.77
N THR A 165 10.29 26.30 15.91
CA THR A 165 10.57 25.70 14.60
C THR A 165 11.28 26.65 13.64
N ASP A 166 11.41 27.93 13.99
CA ASP A 166 12.16 28.91 13.21
C ASP A 166 13.69 28.75 13.32
N ASP A 167 14.16 28.04 14.34
CA ASP A 167 15.59 27.91 14.66
C ASP A 167 16.30 26.84 13.79
N PHE A 168 15.56 26.03 13.02
CA PHE A 168 16.14 25.01 12.17
C PHE A 168 15.40 24.85 10.84
N VAL A 169 16.12 24.29 9.86
CA VAL A 169 15.58 23.96 8.56
C VAL A 169 15.90 22.49 8.25
N VAL A 170 14.93 21.73 7.79
CA VAL A 170 15.10 20.32 7.49
C VAL A 170 15.34 20.12 5.98
N ALA A 171 16.40 19.41 5.62
CA ALA A 171 16.59 18.91 4.27
C ALA A 171 16.08 17.47 4.19
N ILE A 172 15.18 17.20 3.23
CA ILE A 172 14.48 15.92 3.08
C ILE A 172 14.81 15.35 1.71
N ASP A 173 15.43 14.19 1.69
CA ASP A 173 15.59 13.43 0.46
C ASP A 173 14.52 12.34 0.38
N THR A 174 13.65 12.41 -0.63
CA THR A 174 12.58 11.43 -0.81
C THR A 174 12.99 10.27 -1.72
N ALA A 175 14.21 10.29 -2.25
CA ALA A 175 14.76 9.28 -3.17
C ALA A 175 13.82 8.95 -4.35
N ASN A 176 12.99 9.89 -4.78
CA ASN A 176 11.91 9.69 -5.75
C ASN A 176 10.96 8.53 -5.40
N GLY A 177 10.88 8.16 -4.12
CA GLY A 177 10.04 7.07 -3.61
C GLY A 177 8.64 7.53 -3.18
N ALA A 178 7.93 6.65 -2.48
CA ALA A 178 6.55 6.90 -2.04
C ALA A 178 6.41 8.10 -1.09
N THR A 179 7.47 8.52 -0.40
CA THR A 179 7.48 9.70 0.47
C THR A 179 7.35 11.00 -0.32
N SER A 180 7.67 11.01 -1.62
CA SER A 180 7.57 12.20 -2.48
C SER A 180 6.18 12.84 -2.49
N VAL A 181 5.11 12.07 -2.33
CA VAL A 181 3.73 12.59 -2.35
C VAL A 181 3.26 13.15 -1.02
N VAL A 182 4.00 12.93 0.08
CA VAL A 182 3.53 13.26 1.43
C VAL A 182 4.48 14.16 2.21
N ALA A 183 5.78 14.16 1.89
CA ALA A 183 6.78 14.89 2.67
C ALA A 183 6.44 16.37 2.82
N GLU A 184 6.21 17.08 1.72
CA GLU A 184 5.86 18.50 1.74
C GLU A 184 4.61 18.77 2.56
N LYS A 185 3.57 17.97 2.39
CA LYS A 185 2.30 18.10 3.13
C LYS A 185 2.50 17.97 4.64
N VAL A 186 3.28 16.98 5.08
CA VAL A 186 3.54 16.74 6.51
C VAL A 186 4.34 17.87 7.12
N PHE A 187 5.48 18.25 6.53
CA PHE A 187 6.33 19.27 7.09
C PHE A 187 5.70 20.68 7.05
N THR A 188 4.91 20.97 6.01
CA THR A 188 4.08 22.17 5.96
C THR A 188 3.00 22.17 7.05
N ALA A 189 2.30 21.05 7.26
CA ALA A 189 1.26 20.93 8.28
C ALA A 189 1.81 21.06 9.72
N LEU A 190 3.09 20.71 9.93
CA LEU A 190 3.81 20.86 11.19
C LEU A 190 4.48 22.24 11.36
N GLY A 191 4.40 23.12 10.36
CA GLY A 191 5.03 24.45 10.40
C GLY A 191 6.56 24.42 10.35
N ILE A 192 7.18 23.34 9.89
CA ILE A 192 8.62 23.17 9.84
C ILE A 192 9.17 23.68 8.51
N LYS A 193 10.16 24.59 8.56
CA LYS A 193 10.89 25.03 7.35
C LYS A 193 11.67 23.87 6.75
N HIS A 194 11.51 23.61 5.47
CA HIS A 194 12.13 22.45 4.84
C HIS A 194 12.49 22.68 3.37
N TYR A 195 13.43 21.88 2.88
CA TYR A 195 13.77 21.71 1.46
C TYR A 195 13.62 20.24 1.10
N ILE A 196 13.00 19.95 -0.03
CA ILE A 196 12.81 18.59 -0.51
C ILE A 196 13.68 18.35 -1.74
N MET A 197 14.41 17.23 -1.73
CA MET A 197 15.25 16.78 -2.82
C MET A 197 14.71 15.45 -3.36
N ASN A 198 15.05 15.14 -4.62
CA ASN A 198 14.65 13.90 -5.29
C ASN A 198 13.14 13.63 -5.18
N ASN A 199 12.34 14.65 -5.49
CA ASN A 199 10.88 14.68 -5.32
C ASN A 199 10.11 14.73 -6.67
N THR A 200 10.71 14.23 -7.73
CA THR A 200 10.13 14.17 -9.08
C THR A 200 10.20 12.75 -9.64
N PRO A 201 9.42 11.82 -9.07
CA PRO A 201 9.43 10.43 -9.51
C PRO A 201 8.93 10.32 -10.95
N ASN A 202 9.62 9.51 -11.76
CA ASN A 202 9.26 9.24 -13.16
C ASN A 202 9.05 7.75 -13.45
N GLY A 203 9.01 6.92 -12.41
CA GLY A 203 8.79 5.49 -12.48
C GLY A 203 10.06 4.65 -12.55
N ILE A 204 11.19 5.23 -12.94
CA ILE A 204 12.47 4.52 -13.08
C ILE A 204 13.62 5.12 -12.28
N ASN A 205 13.42 6.25 -11.62
CA ASN A 205 14.44 6.97 -10.86
C ASN A 205 14.36 6.80 -9.33
N ILE A 206 13.55 5.86 -8.85
CA ILE A 206 13.49 5.55 -7.41
C ILE A 206 14.83 4.98 -6.94
N ASN A 207 15.35 5.50 -5.80
CA ASN A 207 16.62 5.07 -5.19
C ASN A 207 17.84 5.12 -6.15
N GLN A 208 17.79 5.94 -7.18
CA GLN A 208 18.94 6.25 -8.01
C GLN A 208 19.72 7.41 -7.40
N ASN A 209 21.04 7.22 -7.23
CA ASN A 209 21.98 8.25 -6.80
C ASN A 209 22.31 9.22 -7.94
#